data_78975c77af5e9e120a3ac18347783a70
#
_entry.id   78975c77af5e9e120a3ac18347783a70
#
_cell.length_a   1.000
_cell.length_b   1.000
_cell.length_c   1.000
_cell.angle_alpha   90.00
_cell.angle_beta   90.00
_cell.angle_gamma   90.00
#
_symmetry.space_group_name_H-M   'P 1'
#
loop_
_entity.id
_entity.type
_entity.pdbx_description
1 polymer ?
#
loop_
_entity_poly.entity_id
_entity_poly.type
_entity_poly.pdbx_seq_one_letter_code
_entity_poly.pdbx_strand_id
1 'polypeptide(L)'
;MKVRIPNSGGPGNKNQMLKQAQKMQADIETLQADLEQREYTAVSGGGMIAVTVDGKHTVKAEKIKPEAIDPDDAEMLEDLITVAVNEAIGKAKQDSENEMGAVTGGFNMPGIF
;
A
#
# COMPACT_ATOMS: atom_id res chain seq x y z
N MET A 1 -22.40 42.13 23.08
CA MET A 1 -22.00 41.78 22.85
C MET A 1 -21.78 40.89 22.60
N LYS A 2 -21.65 40.68 22.20
CA LYS A 2 -21.40 40.02 21.82
C LYS A 2 -20.93 39.22 21.54
N VAL A 3 -20.87 38.89 21.43
CA VAL A 3 -20.33 38.13 21.21
C VAL A 3 -20.18 37.33 20.68
N ARG A 4 -20.12 37.29 20.35
CA ARG A 4 -19.87 36.52 19.73
C ARG A 4 -19.14 35.90 19.28
N ILE A 5 -18.87 35.84 19.01
CA ILE A 5 -18.16 35.38 18.62
C ILE A 5 -17.89 34.44 18.47
N PRO A 6 -17.64 34.23 18.98
CA PRO A 6 -17.20 33.12 18.76
C PRO A 6 -17.87 32.35 17.91
N ASN A 7 -18.48 32.60 17.73
CA ASN A 7 -18.96 32.01 16.91
C ASN A 7 -18.50 32.08 15.77
N SER A 8 -17.76 32.69 15.67
CA SER A 8 -17.14 32.85 14.54
C SER A 8 -16.76 31.63 14.02
N GLY A 9 -16.12 30.99 14.62
CA GLY A 9 -15.74 29.85 14.04
C GLY A 9 -16.78 28.82 14.01
N GLY A 10 -17.86 29.12 14.60
CA GLY A 10 -18.80 28.15 14.91
C GLY A 10 -19.32 27.31 13.79
N PRO A 11 -20.55 27.49 13.36
CA PRO A 11 -21.18 26.54 12.45
C PRO A 11 -20.44 26.39 11.14
N GLY A 12 -19.97 27.48 10.58
CA GLY A 12 -19.33 27.45 9.29
C GLY A 12 -18.06 26.62 9.30
N ASN A 13 -17.21 26.84 10.31
CA ASN A 13 -15.97 26.12 10.40
C ASN A 13 -16.18 24.64 10.71
N LYS A 14 -17.14 24.36 11.53
CA LYS A 14 -17.45 22.97 11.82
C LYS A 14 -17.87 22.23 10.57
N ASN A 15 -18.70 22.87 9.75
CA ASN A 15 -19.15 22.24 8.53
C ASN A 15 -18.02 21.99 7.58
N GLN A 16 -17.10 22.92 7.47
CA GLN A 16 -15.97 22.75 6.58
C GLN A 16 -15.04 21.64 7.09
N MET A 17 -14.80 21.63 8.39
CA MET A 17 -13.96 20.58 8.96
C MET A 17 -14.59 19.21 8.77
N LEU A 18 -15.89 19.13 8.95
CA LEU A 18 -16.60 17.88 8.79
C LEU A 18 -16.53 17.41 7.33
N LYS A 19 -16.72 18.35 6.40
CA LYS A 19 -16.63 17.99 4.99
C LYS A 19 -15.23 17.52 4.62
N GLN A 20 -14.21 18.16 5.15
CA GLN A 20 -12.84 17.75 4.89
C GLN A 20 -12.57 16.36 5.45
N ALA A 21 -13.07 16.09 6.64
CA ALA A 21 -12.87 14.78 7.24
C ALA A 21 -13.59 13.70 6.44
N GLN A 22 -14.80 14.01 5.99
CA GLN A 22 -15.55 13.06 5.18
C GLN A 22 -14.88 12.81 3.84
N LYS A 23 -14.35 13.87 3.23
CA LYS A 23 -13.66 13.73 1.96
C LYS A 23 -12.40 12.89 2.13
N MET A 24 -11.65 13.14 3.19
CA MET A 24 -10.44 12.37 3.44
C MET A 24 -10.77 10.91 3.67
N GLN A 25 -11.82 10.62 4.42
CA GLN A 25 -12.21 9.25 4.65
C GLN A 25 -12.59 8.56 3.33
N ALA A 26 -13.35 9.28 2.49
CA ALA A 26 -13.73 8.75 1.20
C ALA A 26 -12.49 8.51 0.31
N ASP A 27 -11.55 9.45 0.35
CA ASP A 27 -10.32 9.31 -0.43
C ASP A 27 -9.52 8.10 0.03
N ILE A 28 -9.44 7.89 1.35
CA ILE A 28 -8.72 6.75 1.89
C ILE A 28 -9.40 5.44 1.45
N GLU A 29 -10.72 5.38 1.54
CA GLU A 29 -11.45 4.19 1.14
C GLU A 29 -11.25 3.88 -0.35
N THR A 30 -11.32 4.92 -1.17
CA THR A 30 -11.10 4.75 -2.60
C THR A 30 -9.69 4.28 -2.89
N LEU A 31 -8.72 4.86 -2.19
CA LEU A 31 -7.32 4.48 -2.38
C LEU A 31 -7.10 3.04 -1.92
N GLN A 32 -7.66 2.66 -0.79
CA GLN A 32 -7.52 1.30 -0.31
C GLN A 32 -8.07 0.30 -1.31
N ALA A 33 -9.24 0.60 -1.89
CA ALA A 33 -9.82 -0.29 -2.88
C ALA A 33 -8.94 -0.39 -4.12
N ASP A 34 -8.35 0.73 -4.54
CA ASP A 34 -7.46 0.76 -5.68
C ASP A 34 -6.19 -0.05 -5.38
N LEU A 35 -5.61 0.17 -4.20
CA LEU A 35 -4.38 -0.52 -3.83
C LEU A 35 -4.58 -2.03 -3.78
N GLU A 36 -5.74 -2.47 -3.30
CA GLU A 36 -6.02 -3.90 -3.22
C GLU A 36 -6.03 -4.58 -4.57
N GLN A 37 -6.31 -3.82 -5.62
CA GLN A 37 -6.37 -4.37 -6.97
C GLN A 37 -5.06 -4.23 -7.74
N ARG A 38 -4.12 -3.44 -7.24
CA ARG A 38 -2.84 -3.28 -7.91
C ARG A 38 -2.04 -4.57 -7.81
N GLU A 39 -1.18 -4.77 -8.78
CA GLU A 39 -0.34 -5.96 -8.81
C GLU A 39 1.12 -5.57 -8.77
N TYR A 40 1.89 -6.37 -8.09
CA TYR A 40 3.30 -6.12 -7.86
C TYR A 40 4.06 -7.38 -8.20
N THR A 41 5.06 -7.24 -9.06
CA THR A 41 5.86 -8.38 -9.51
C THR A 41 7.30 -8.21 -9.04
N ALA A 42 7.86 -9.29 -8.54
CA ALA A 42 9.27 -9.34 -8.17
C ALA A 42 9.89 -10.58 -8.80
N VAL A 43 11.20 -10.50 -9.02
CA VAL A 43 11.93 -11.60 -9.62
C VAL A 43 13.11 -11.98 -8.73
N SER A 44 13.58 -13.20 -8.89
CA SER A 44 14.78 -13.67 -8.21
C SER A 44 15.56 -14.58 -9.13
N GLY A 45 16.78 -14.93 -8.72
CA GLY A 45 17.61 -15.82 -9.50
C GLY A 45 17.91 -15.30 -10.89
N GLY A 46 18.13 -13.99 -11.03
CA GLY A 46 18.42 -13.43 -12.33
C GLY A 46 17.24 -13.47 -13.28
N GLY A 47 16.04 -13.48 -12.74
CA GLY A 47 14.83 -13.50 -13.56
C GLY A 47 14.27 -14.89 -13.80
N MET A 48 14.83 -15.91 -13.15
CA MET A 48 14.33 -17.26 -13.32
C MET A 48 13.00 -17.48 -12.63
N ILE A 49 12.74 -16.72 -11.57
CA ILE A 49 11.49 -16.80 -10.82
C ILE A 49 10.85 -15.42 -10.84
N ALA A 50 9.56 -15.38 -11.16
CA ALA A 50 8.79 -14.14 -11.08
C ALA A 50 7.51 -14.44 -10.31
N VAL A 51 7.20 -13.59 -9.33
CA VAL A 51 6.00 -13.74 -8.51
C VAL A 51 5.23 -12.43 -8.56
N THR A 52 3.92 -12.53 -8.76
CA THR A 52 3.03 -11.38 -8.76
C THR A 52 2.05 -11.53 -7.61
N VAL A 53 1.94 -10.47 -6.80
CA VAL A 53 0.96 -10.42 -5.71
C VAL A 53 0.08 -9.20 -5.91
N ASP A 54 -1.10 -9.22 -5.29
CA ASP A 54 -1.95 -8.03 -5.29
C ASP A 54 -1.72 -7.24 -4.00
N GLY A 55 -2.47 -6.14 -3.86
CA GLY A 55 -2.33 -5.29 -2.68
C GLY A 55 -2.80 -5.95 -1.40
N LYS A 56 -3.52 -7.05 -1.49
CA LYS A 56 -3.92 -7.82 -0.31
C LYS A 56 -2.87 -8.86 0.04
N HIS A 57 -1.76 -8.87 -0.68
CA HIS A 57 -0.66 -9.81 -0.48
C HIS A 57 -1.03 -11.23 -0.88
N THR A 58 -1.98 -11.35 -1.79
CA THR A 58 -2.34 -12.65 -2.35
C THR A 58 -1.47 -12.91 -3.56
N VAL A 59 -0.88 -14.09 -3.63
CA VAL A 59 -0.09 -14.47 -4.80
C VAL A 59 -1.05 -14.73 -5.95
N LYS A 60 -0.89 -13.98 -7.03
CA LYS A 60 -1.77 -14.08 -8.18
C LYS A 60 -1.17 -14.92 -9.29
N ALA A 61 0.15 -14.95 -9.40
CA ALA A 61 0.83 -15.68 -10.46
C ALA A 61 2.27 -15.95 -10.07
N GLU A 62 2.79 -17.05 -10.57
CA GLU A 62 4.18 -17.40 -10.45
C GLU A 62 4.67 -17.90 -11.79
N LYS A 63 5.87 -17.51 -12.17
CA LYS A 63 6.51 -18.01 -13.37
C LYS A 63 7.87 -18.52 -12.99
N ILE A 64 8.13 -19.77 -13.35
CA ILE A 64 9.39 -20.42 -13.02
C ILE A 64 9.98 -20.92 -14.34
N LYS A 65 11.18 -20.45 -14.66
CA LYS A 65 11.84 -20.95 -15.84
C LYS A 65 12.35 -22.35 -15.58
N PRO A 66 12.27 -23.23 -16.57
CA PRO A 66 12.72 -24.63 -16.35
C PRO A 66 14.15 -24.74 -15.86
N GLU A 67 14.99 -23.79 -16.21
CA GLU A 67 16.39 -23.80 -15.77
C GLU A 67 16.52 -23.72 -14.26
N ALA A 68 15.51 -23.18 -13.58
CA ALA A 68 15.54 -23.08 -12.13
C ALA A 68 15.13 -24.36 -11.44
N ILE A 69 14.59 -25.32 -12.19
CA ILE A 69 14.06 -26.54 -11.62
C ILE A 69 15.12 -27.62 -11.73
N ASP A 70 15.77 -27.87 -10.61
CA ASP A 70 16.82 -28.90 -10.52
C ASP A 70 16.37 -29.90 -9.45
N PRO A 71 16.04 -31.13 -9.84
CA PRO A 71 15.58 -32.12 -8.88
C PRO A 71 16.61 -32.42 -7.79
N ASP A 72 17.89 -32.17 -8.09
CA ASP A 72 18.95 -32.42 -7.13
C ASP A 72 19.20 -31.24 -6.21
N ASP A 73 18.53 -30.13 -6.45
CA ASP A 73 18.71 -28.93 -5.63
C ASP A 73 17.38 -28.21 -5.47
N ALA A 74 16.44 -28.89 -4.87
CA ALA A 74 15.11 -28.32 -4.62
C ALA A 74 15.19 -27.15 -3.66
N GLU A 75 16.17 -27.16 -2.77
CA GLU A 75 16.32 -26.11 -1.76
C GLU A 75 16.60 -24.76 -2.42
N MET A 76 17.40 -24.76 -3.48
CA MET A 76 17.67 -23.54 -4.20
C MET A 76 16.37 -22.94 -4.76
N LEU A 77 15.51 -23.78 -5.34
CA LEU A 77 14.24 -23.31 -5.88
C LEU A 77 13.36 -22.74 -4.78
N GLU A 78 13.31 -23.43 -3.65
CA GLU A 78 12.53 -22.96 -2.50
C GLU A 78 13.00 -21.58 -2.05
N ASP A 79 14.30 -21.38 -1.96
CA ASP A 79 14.86 -20.10 -1.55
C ASP A 79 14.54 -19.01 -2.55
N LEU A 80 14.65 -19.29 -3.83
CA LEU A 80 14.36 -18.31 -4.87
C LEU A 80 12.90 -17.88 -4.84
N ILE A 81 12.00 -18.84 -4.64
CA ILE A 81 10.58 -18.52 -4.55
C ILE A 81 10.31 -17.66 -3.31
N THR A 82 10.91 -18.02 -2.19
CA THR A 82 10.73 -17.25 -0.95
C THR A 82 11.17 -15.80 -1.14
N VAL A 83 12.33 -15.61 -1.75
CA VAL A 83 12.86 -14.25 -1.99
C VAL A 83 11.90 -13.47 -2.87
N ALA A 84 11.43 -14.08 -3.97
CA ALA A 84 10.56 -13.37 -4.91
C ALA A 84 9.22 -13.01 -4.25
N VAL A 85 8.63 -13.93 -3.49
CA VAL A 85 7.37 -13.67 -2.80
C VAL A 85 7.54 -12.52 -1.81
N ASN A 86 8.59 -12.57 -0.99
CA ASN A 86 8.80 -11.54 0.01
C ASN A 86 9.08 -10.18 -0.61
N GLU A 87 9.80 -10.15 -1.73
CA GLU A 87 10.05 -8.90 -2.42
C GLU A 87 8.77 -8.32 -3.02
N ALA A 88 7.93 -9.17 -3.61
CA ALA A 88 6.69 -8.70 -4.19
C ALA A 88 5.78 -8.12 -3.10
N ILE A 89 5.68 -8.81 -1.97
CA ILE A 89 4.90 -8.31 -0.83
C ILE A 89 5.50 -7.00 -0.31
N GLY A 90 6.84 -6.92 -0.27
CA GLY A 90 7.51 -5.69 0.13
C GLY A 90 7.16 -4.52 -0.76
N LYS A 91 7.07 -4.75 -2.07
CA LYS A 91 6.66 -3.70 -3.00
C LYS A 91 5.23 -3.25 -2.73
N ALA A 92 4.34 -4.20 -2.45
CA ALA A 92 2.95 -3.87 -2.15
C ALA A 92 2.86 -3.02 -0.88
N LYS A 93 3.60 -3.41 0.15
CA LYS A 93 3.61 -2.65 1.40
C LYS A 93 4.18 -1.26 1.21
N GLN A 94 5.28 -1.15 0.46
CA GLN A 94 5.92 0.13 0.23
C GLN A 94 5.00 1.07 -0.54
N ASP A 95 4.33 0.57 -1.57
CA ASP A 95 3.40 1.38 -2.34
C ASP A 95 2.24 1.84 -1.48
N SER A 96 1.69 0.94 -0.65
CA SER A 96 0.61 1.29 0.25
C SER A 96 1.03 2.40 1.22
N GLU A 97 2.21 2.28 1.81
CA GLU A 97 2.71 3.29 2.74
C GLU A 97 2.91 4.63 2.05
N ASN A 98 3.46 4.61 0.85
CA ASN A 98 3.69 5.84 0.11
C ASN A 98 2.39 6.52 -0.27
N GLU A 99 1.43 5.76 -0.77
CA GLU A 99 0.17 6.31 -1.22
C GLU A 99 -0.67 6.80 -0.06
N MET A 100 -0.72 6.03 1.02
CA MET A 100 -1.47 6.44 2.20
C MET A 100 -0.82 7.66 2.86
N GLY A 101 0.49 7.71 2.88
CA GLY A 101 1.20 8.87 3.39
C GLY A 101 0.88 10.12 2.61
N ALA A 102 0.73 10.00 1.29
CA ALA A 102 0.38 11.14 0.45
C ALA A 102 -1.03 11.63 0.76
N VAL A 103 -1.98 10.71 0.96
CA VAL A 103 -3.36 11.09 1.23
C VAL A 103 -3.50 11.73 2.61
N THR A 104 -2.79 11.18 3.60
CA THR A 104 -2.87 11.66 4.97
C THR A 104 -1.74 12.62 5.31
N GLY A 105 -0.99 13.08 4.32
CA GLY A 105 0.21 13.86 4.56
C GLY A 105 -0.02 15.12 5.37
N GLY A 106 -1.17 15.76 5.16
CA GLY A 106 -1.48 16.94 5.91
C GLY A 106 -1.71 16.70 7.39
N PHE A 107 -1.91 15.46 7.77
CA PHE A 107 -2.14 15.07 9.15
C PHE A 107 -0.95 14.37 9.77
N ASN A 108 0.04 14.05 8.96
CA ASN A 108 1.23 13.41 9.46
C ASN A 108 2.19 14.46 9.93
N MET A 109 1.93 14.97 11.07
CA MET A 109 2.76 16.04 11.60
C MET A 109 4.06 15.47 12.10
N PRO A 110 5.17 16.07 11.73
CA PRO A 110 6.46 15.55 12.17
C PRO A 110 6.57 15.40 13.67
N GLY A 111 5.95 16.28 14.41
CA GLY A 111 6.04 16.20 15.85
C GLY A 111 5.28 15.04 16.45
N ILE A 112 4.44 14.38 15.68
CA ILE A 112 3.65 13.28 16.18
C ILE A 112 4.46 11.99 16.20
N PHE A 113 5.45 11.92 15.36
CA PHE A 113 6.24 10.69 15.20
C PHE A 113 7.68 10.83 15.69
#